data_a9e0ccb12c3d37488f3575358c0b4ace
#
_entry.id   a9e0ccb12c3d37488f3575358c0b4ace
#
_cell.length_a   1.000
_cell.length_b   1.000
_cell.length_c   1.000
_cell.angle_alpha   90.00
_cell.angle_beta   90.00
_cell.angle_gamma   90.00
#
_symmetry.space_group_name_H-M   'P 1'
#
loop_
_entity.id
_entity.type
_entity.pdbx_description
1 polymer ?
#
loop_
_entity_poly.entity_id
_entity_poly.type
_entity_poly.pdbx_seq_one_letter_code
_entity_poly.pdbx_strand_id
1 'polypeptide(L)'
;MERKHAIIIIKNEENKYLQYYDNRWESYLFPNCKINDKIKEEIFGKYGIKINNINYKMEKVHTKFSESDKIQKTYHHYFYECKIEKEFENRKIQFEWYSMEELLRDERIQMVNSDIVRYVKECDSKNNS
;
A
#
# COMPACT_ATOMS: atom_id res chain seq x y z
N MET A 1 9.24 -9.35 17.41
CA MET A 1 8.79 -7.97 17.23
C MET A 1 7.66 -7.90 16.19
N GLU A 2 6.58 -7.26 16.53
CA GLU A 2 5.44 -7.08 15.64
C GLU A 2 5.48 -5.70 14.98
N ARG A 3 5.15 -5.67 13.70
CA ARG A 3 5.03 -4.43 12.94
C ARG A 3 3.65 -4.36 12.32
N LYS A 4 2.93 -3.28 12.60
CA LYS A 4 1.56 -3.09 12.13
C LYS A 4 1.51 -1.91 11.18
N HIS A 5 1.09 -2.15 9.96
CA HIS A 5 1.01 -1.13 8.92
C HIS A 5 -0.35 -1.16 8.23
N ALA A 6 -0.83 0.02 7.89
CA ALA A 6 -2.00 0.17 7.03
C ALA A 6 -1.51 0.31 5.59
N ILE A 7 -2.06 -0.50 4.71
CA ILE A 7 -1.81 -0.43 3.27
C ILE A 7 -3.03 0.22 2.64
N ILE A 8 -2.82 1.29 1.91
CA ILE A 8 -3.91 2.12 1.38
C ILE A 8 -4.10 1.82 -0.10
N ILE A 9 -5.28 1.32 -0.43
CA ILE A 9 -5.64 0.96 -1.80
C ILE A 9 -6.49 2.08 -2.37
N ILE A 10 -5.96 2.80 -3.35
CA ILE A 10 -6.67 3.88 -4.03
C ILE A 10 -6.72 3.54 -5.50
N LYS A 11 -7.93 3.39 -6.04
CA LYS A 11 -8.14 3.11 -7.46
C LYS A 11 -8.74 4.32 -8.16
N ASN A 12 -8.38 4.50 -9.42
CA ASN A 12 -9.00 5.51 -10.27
C ASN A 12 -10.11 4.87 -11.11
N GLU A 13 -10.71 5.65 -11.99
CA GLU A 13 -11.81 5.19 -12.85
C GLU A 13 -11.39 4.13 -13.86
N GLU A 14 -10.10 4.03 -14.14
CA GLU A 14 -9.56 3.02 -15.04
C GLU A 14 -9.13 1.74 -14.32
N ASN A 15 -9.49 1.60 -13.04
CA ASN A 15 -9.10 0.48 -12.18
C ASN A 15 -7.59 0.36 -12.00
N LYS A 16 -6.91 1.49 -12.00
CA LYS A 16 -5.47 1.52 -11.73
C LYS A 16 -5.25 1.96 -10.30
N TYR A 17 -4.20 1.43 -9.69
CA TYR A 17 -3.84 1.66 -8.30
C TYR A 17 -2.80 2.74 -8.17
N LEU A 18 -2.99 3.64 -7.21
CA LEU A 18 -2.01 4.67 -6.92
C LEU A 18 -0.78 4.07 -6.26
N GLN A 19 0.38 4.37 -6.81
CA GLN A 19 1.67 3.96 -6.27
C GLN A 19 2.52 5.21 -6.06
N TYR A 20 3.43 5.16 -5.08
CA TYR A 20 4.43 6.20 -4.90
C TYR A 20 5.81 5.60 -5.03
N TYR A 21 6.77 6.39 -5.53
CA TYR A 21 8.15 5.92 -5.65
C TYR A 21 8.86 6.07 -4.30
N ASP A 22 9.38 4.95 -3.81
CA ASP A 22 10.11 4.92 -2.54
C ASP A 22 11.60 4.80 -2.83
N ASN A 23 12.37 5.83 -2.45
CA ASN A 23 13.81 5.89 -2.71
C ASN A 23 14.59 4.84 -1.92
N ARG A 24 14.10 4.46 -0.76
CA ARG A 24 14.75 3.46 0.09
C ARG A 24 14.73 2.09 -0.57
N TRP A 25 13.60 1.73 -1.17
CA TRP A 25 13.41 0.44 -1.83
C TRP A 25 13.69 0.50 -3.33
N GLU A 26 13.83 1.71 -3.87
CA GLU A 26 14.02 1.95 -5.30
C GLU A 26 12.91 1.28 -6.11
N SER A 27 11.68 1.46 -5.67
CA SER A 27 10.50 0.85 -6.29
C SER A 27 9.25 1.66 -6.00
N TYR A 28 8.23 1.45 -6.83
CA TYR A 28 6.88 1.95 -6.53
C TYR A 28 6.21 1.03 -5.53
N LEU A 29 5.52 1.61 -4.57
CA LEU A 29 4.82 0.91 -3.49
C LEU A 29 3.44 1.50 -3.31
N PHE A 30 2.55 0.74 -2.65
CA PHE A 30 1.27 1.28 -2.21
C PHE A 30 1.50 2.29 -1.07
N PRO A 31 0.74 3.40 -1.03
CA PRO A 31 0.79 4.28 0.13
C PRO A 31 0.54 3.48 1.40
N ASN A 32 1.25 3.81 2.45
CA ASN A 32 1.15 3.07 3.70
C ASN A 32 1.51 3.97 4.88
N CYS A 33 1.08 3.57 6.06
CA CYS A 33 1.41 4.28 7.29
C CYS A 33 1.34 3.31 8.47
N LYS A 34 1.75 3.76 9.63
CA LYS A 34 1.56 2.98 10.84
C LYS A 34 0.07 2.93 11.16
N ILE A 35 -0.36 1.77 11.67
CA ILE A 35 -1.77 1.62 12.02
C ILE A 35 -2.08 2.42 13.30
N ASN A 36 -3.10 3.28 13.21
CA ASN A 36 -3.64 4.03 14.33
C ASN A 36 -4.99 4.60 13.94
N ASP A 37 -5.61 5.38 14.80
CA ASP A 37 -6.92 5.98 14.53
C ASP A 37 -6.85 7.26 13.69
N LYS A 38 -5.66 7.61 13.22
CA LYS A 38 -5.42 8.82 12.44
C LYS A 38 -4.86 8.55 11.06
N ILE A 39 -5.37 7.50 10.41
CA ILE A 39 -4.90 7.09 9.08
C ILE A 39 -4.98 8.24 8.08
N LYS A 40 -6.08 8.96 8.07
CA LYS A 40 -6.31 10.07 7.15
C LYS A 40 -5.24 11.15 7.30
N GLU A 41 -4.95 11.52 8.54
CA GLU A 41 -3.94 12.53 8.86
C GLU A 41 -2.53 12.03 8.56
N GLU A 42 -2.26 10.77 8.84
CA GLU A 42 -0.96 10.17 8.56
C GLU A 42 -0.66 10.15 7.07
N ILE A 43 -1.66 9.77 6.27
CA ILE A 43 -1.50 9.74 4.81
C ILE A 43 -1.33 11.15 4.25
N PHE A 44 -2.09 12.12 4.77
CA PHE A 44 -1.93 13.51 4.35
C PHE A 44 -0.53 14.02 4.69
N GLY A 45 -0.06 13.77 5.90
CA GLY A 45 1.27 14.23 6.33
C GLY A 45 2.40 13.61 5.54
N LYS A 46 2.28 12.33 5.20
CA LYS A 46 3.35 11.61 4.52
C LYS A 46 3.35 11.85 3.00
N TYR A 47 2.18 11.92 2.39
CA TYR A 47 2.06 11.96 0.92
C TYR A 47 1.43 13.22 0.36
N GLY A 48 0.82 14.04 1.20
CA GLY A 48 0.13 15.24 0.75
C GLY A 48 -1.18 15.00 0.04
N ILE A 49 -1.77 13.83 0.21
CA ILE A 49 -3.05 13.49 -0.42
C ILE A 49 -4.14 13.40 0.64
N LYS A 50 -5.34 13.86 0.27
CA LYS A 50 -6.52 13.76 1.12
C LYS A 50 -7.37 12.59 0.66
N ILE A 51 -7.66 11.70 1.58
CA ILE A 51 -8.47 10.52 1.31
C ILE A 51 -9.76 10.57 2.12
N ASN A 52 -10.78 9.87 1.63
CA ASN A 52 -12.03 9.69 2.34
C ASN A 52 -12.58 8.30 2.07
N ASN A 53 -13.73 7.99 2.67
CA ASN A 53 -14.39 6.68 2.52
C ASN A 53 -13.41 5.54 2.81
N ILE A 54 -12.76 5.63 3.97
CA ILE A 54 -11.77 4.65 4.38
C ILE A 54 -12.49 3.37 4.83
N ASN A 55 -12.37 2.31 4.05
CA ASN A 55 -13.04 1.03 4.31
C ASN A 55 -12.02 -0.06 4.58
N TYR A 56 -12.11 -0.65 5.76
CA TYR A 56 -11.28 -1.80 6.10
C TYR A 56 -11.69 -3.01 5.24
N LYS A 57 -10.71 -3.68 4.66
CA LYS A 57 -10.96 -4.85 3.81
C LYS A 57 -10.48 -6.15 4.43
N MET A 58 -9.26 -6.20 4.87
CA MET A 58 -8.73 -7.42 5.45
C MET A 58 -7.42 -7.19 6.18
N GLU A 59 -7.01 -8.17 6.94
CA GLU A 59 -5.70 -8.22 7.59
C GLU A 59 -4.95 -9.43 7.08
N LYS A 60 -3.66 -9.27 6.84
CA LYS A 60 -2.75 -10.38 6.56
C LYS A 60 -1.59 -10.32 7.53
N VAL A 61 -1.26 -11.47 8.07
CA VAL A 61 -0.16 -11.61 9.02
C VAL A 61 0.84 -12.58 8.45
N HIS A 62 2.10 -12.21 8.43
CA HIS A 62 3.14 -13.13 8.01
C HIS A 62 4.41 -12.88 8.82
N THR A 63 5.21 -13.92 8.94
CA THR A 63 6.46 -13.87 9.69
C THR A 63 7.61 -14.09 8.71
N LYS A 64 8.61 -13.22 8.79
CA LYS A 64 9.82 -13.32 7.99
C LYS A 64 11.03 -13.31 8.90
N PHE A 65 12.01 -14.11 8.57
CA PHE A 65 13.30 -14.07 9.25
C PHE A 65 14.12 -12.92 8.70
N SER A 66 14.58 -12.06 9.59
CA SER A 66 15.44 -10.94 9.23
C SER A 66 16.90 -11.36 9.36
N GLU A 67 17.58 -11.50 8.23
CA GLU A 67 18.99 -11.90 8.23
C GLU A 67 19.89 -10.87 8.89
N SER A 68 19.55 -9.59 8.72
CA SER A 68 20.35 -8.51 9.30
C SER A 68 20.25 -8.48 10.83
N ASP A 69 19.07 -8.74 11.37
CA ASP A 69 18.84 -8.72 12.81
C ASP A 69 18.88 -10.11 13.45
N LYS A 70 18.90 -11.15 12.64
CA LYS A 70 18.88 -12.56 13.03
C LYS A 70 17.72 -12.90 13.95
N ILE A 71 16.57 -12.28 13.71
CA ILE A 71 15.34 -12.54 14.46
C ILE A 71 14.16 -12.67 13.48
N GLN A 72 13.13 -13.35 13.91
CA GLN A 72 11.89 -13.41 13.17
C GLN A 72 11.06 -12.16 13.47
N LYS A 73 10.51 -11.57 12.43
CA LYS A 73 9.63 -10.41 12.56
C LYS A 73 8.25 -10.78 12.03
N THR A 74 7.24 -10.43 12.80
CA THR A 74 5.85 -10.64 12.41
C THR A 74 5.29 -9.34 11.88
N TYR A 75 4.76 -9.39 10.68
CA TYR A 75 4.19 -8.23 10.01
C TYR A 75 2.68 -8.38 9.95
N HIS A 76 1.98 -7.35 10.41
CA HIS A 76 0.53 -7.25 10.30
C HIS A 76 0.22 -6.17 9.28
N HIS A 77 -0.42 -6.53 8.18
CA HIS A 77 -0.83 -5.60 7.15
C HIS A 77 -2.34 -5.50 7.15
N TYR A 78 -2.84 -4.30 7.37
CA TYR A 78 -4.26 -3.98 7.38
C TYR A 78 -4.57 -3.22 6.11
N PHE A 79 -5.46 -3.76 5.28
CA PHE A 79 -5.75 -3.21 3.96
C PHE A 79 -7.02 -2.38 4.01
N TYR A 80 -6.91 -1.14 3.58
CA TYR A 80 -8.02 -0.19 3.54
C TYR A 80 -8.19 0.31 2.12
N GLU A 81 -9.42 0.28 1.62
CA GLU A 81 -9.75 0.87 0.33
C GLU A 81 -10.29 2.27 0.56
N CYS A 82 -9.75 3.23 -0.14
CA CYS A 82 -10.06 4.64 0.06
C CYS A 82 -10.27 5.34 -1.27
N LYS A 83 -10.86 6.53 -1.21
CA LYS A 83 -10.99 7.40 -2.38
C LYS A 83 -10.18 8.65 -2.15
N ILE A 84 -9.65 9.22 -3.23
CA ILE A 84 -9.03 10.54 -3.17
C ILE A 84 -10.13 11.57 -3.13
N GLU A 85 -10.11 12.40 -2.10
CA GLU A 85 -11.07 13.50 -1.97
C GLU A 85 -10.71 14.66 -2.88
N LYS A 86 -9.39 14.87 -3.08
CA LYS A 86 -8.89 16.00 -3.83
C LYS A 86 -7.57 15.60 -4.48
N GLU A 87 -7.28 16.17 -5.64
CA GLU A 87 -5.99 15.92 -6.27
C GLU A 87 -4.85 16.34 -5.37
N PHE A 88 -3.82 15.54 -5.34
CA PHE A 88 -2.67 15.79 -4.48
C PHE A 88 -1.81 16.90 -5.06
N GLU A 89 -1.31 17.73 -4.16
CA GLU A 89 -0.49 18.88 -4.51
C GLU A 89 0.98 18.71 -4.23
N ASN A 90 1.38 17.61 -3.61
CA ASN A 90 2.75 17.38 -3.23
C ASN A 90 3.63 17.19 -4.47
N ARG A 91 4.77 17.82 -4.44
CA ARG A 91 5.72 17.86 -5.56
C ARG A 91 6.99 17.10 -5.30
N LYS A 92 7.17 16.63 -4.06
CA LYS A 92 8.38 15.91 -3.66
C LYS A 92 8.26 14.42 -3.85
N ILE A 93 7.04 13.91 -3.98
CA ILE A 93 6.80 12.49 -4.12
C ILE A 93 6.30 12.21 -5.52
N GLN A 94 6.91 11.22 -6.17
CA GLN A 94 6.52 10.81 -7.50
C GLN A 94 5.43 9.75 -7.39
N PHE A 95 4.30 10.01 -8.04
CA PHE A 95 3.15 9.09 -8.06
C PHE A 95 2.94 8.55 -9.46
N GLU A 96 2.46 7.31 -9.52
CA GLU A 96 2.06 6.66 -10.77
C GLU A 96 0.84 5.80 -10.53
N TRP A 97 0.08 5.58 -11.59
CA TRP A 97 -1.08 4.70 -11.57
C TRP A 97 -0.75 3.42 -12.31
N TYR A 98 -0.92 2.28 -11.64
CA TYR A 98 -0.60 0.97 -12.19
C TYR A 98 -1.85 0.09 -12.20
N SER A 99 -2.13 -0.57 -13.31
CA SER A 99 -3.13 -1.64 -13.33
C SER A 99 -2.60 -2.84 -12.56
N MET A 100 -3.48 -3.75 -12.15
CA MET A 100 -3.03 -4.98 -11.48
C MET A 100 -2.08 -5.76 -12.38
N GLU A 101 -2.38 -5.81 -13.68
CA GLU A 101 -1.53 -6.50 -14.64
C GLU A 101 -0.13 -5.88 -14.70
N GLU A 102 -0.05 -4.56 -14.71
CA GLU A 102 1.23 -3.85 -14.69
C GLU A 102 2.01 -4.11 -13.41
N LEU A 103 1.32 -4.13 -12.27
CA LEU A 103 1.96 -4.45 -10.98
C LEU A 103 2.55 -5.86 -10.98
N LEU A 104 1.83 -6.81 -11.55
CA LEU A 104 2.28 -8.20 -11.60
C LEU A 104 3.44 -8.43 -12.57
N ARG A 105 3.60 -7.55 -13.55
CA ARG A 105 4.67 -7.65 -14.55
C ARG A 105 5.92 -6.84 -14.22
N ASP A 106 5.81 -5.87 -13.34
CA ASP A 106 6.95 -5.03 -12.99
C ASP A 106 7.94 -5.83 -12.15
N GLU A 107 9.12 -6.06 -12.70
CA GLU A 107 10.15 -6.88 -12.05
C GLU A 107 10.58 -6.33 -10.69
N ARG A 108 10.73 -5.02 -10.60
CA ARG A 108 11.19 -4.40 -9.36
C ARG A 108 10.13 -4.48 -8.28
N ILE A 109 8.88 -4.22 -8.63
CA ILE A 109 7.76 -4.33 -7.70
C ILE A 109 7.63 -5.76 -7.20
N GLN A 110 7.76 -6.74 -8.11
CA GLN A 110 7.69 -8.15 -7.72
C GLN A 110 8.84 -8.56 -6.80
N MET A 111 10.02 -8.01 -7.02
CA MET A 111 11.16 -8.28 -6.15
C MET A 111 10.95 -7.74 -4.74
N VAL A 112 10.38 -6.54 -4.63
CA VAL A 112 10.27 -5.82 -3.36
C VAL A 112 8.95 -6.06 -2.65
N ASN A 113 7.85 -6.18 -3.39
CA ASN A 113 6.51 -6.05 -2.82
C ASN A 113 5.49 -7.07 -3.36
N SER A 114 5.95 -8.21 -3.84
CA SER A 114 5.05 -9.21 -4.44
C SER A 114 3.94 -9.67 -3.49
N ASP A 115 4.24 -9.78 -2.20
CA ASP A 115 3.28 -10.20 -1.18
C ASP A 115 2.09 -9.25 -1.13
N ILE A 116 2.40 -7.97 -1.05
CA ILE A 116 1.37 -6.92 -0.92
C ILE A 116 0.52 -6.87 -2.18
N VAL A 117 1.15 -6.95 -3.36
CA VAL A 117 0.42 -6.95 -4.64
C VAL A 117 -0.55 -8.14 -4.68
N ARG A 118 -0.09 -9.32 -4.26
CA ARG A 118 -0.95 -10.50 -4.23
C ARG A 118 -2.13 -10.33 -3.28
N TYR A 119 -1.91 -9.75 -2.13
CA TYR A 119 -2.96 -9.50 -1.15
C TYR A 119 -3.98 -8.47 -1.67
N VAL A 120 -3.50 -7.44 -2.36
CA VAL A 120 -4.40 -6.44 -2.97
C VAL A 120 -5.26 -7.10 -4.06
N LYS A 121 -4.67 -7.98 -4.85
CA LYS A 121 -5.42 -8.74 -5.84
C LYS A 121 -6.51 -9.58 -5.18
N GLU A 122 -6.20 -10.16 -4.03
CA GLU A 122 -7.17 -10.93 -3.24
C GLU A 122 -8.32 -10.05 -2.76
N CYS A 123 -8.04 -8.82 -2.34
CA CYS A 123 -9.07 -7.86 -1.96
C CYS A 123 -10.04 -7.58 -3.10
N ASP A 124 -9.52 -7.38 -4.31
CA ASP A 124 -10.32 -7.13 -5.50
C ASP A 124 -11.25 -8.30 -5.81
N SER A 125 -10.73 -9.51 -5.71
CA SER A 125 -11.52 -10.72 -5.96
C SER A 125 -12.71 -10.82 -5.00
N LYS A 126 -12.52 -10.45 -3.75
CA LYS A 126 -13.58 -10.45 -2.75
C LYS A 126 -14.64 -9.39 -3.03
N ASN A 127 -14.23 -8.26 -3.59
CA ASN A 127 -15.15 -7.18 -3.92
C ASN A 127 -16.06 -7.52 -5.10
N ASN A 128 -15.65 -8.47 -5.92
CA ASN A 128 -16.37 -8.86 -7.12
C ASN A 128 -17.28 -10.09 -6.92
N SER A 129 -17.33 -10.59 -5.71
CA SER A 129 -18.13 -11.76 -5.41
C SER A 129 -19.57 -11.43 -5.04
#